data_022898f3c0d710c387b63ce4a9b0d2db
#
_entry.id   022898f3c0d710c387b63ce4a9b0d2db
#
_cell.length_a   1.000
_cell.length_b   1.000
_cell.length_c   1.000
_cell.angle_alpha   90.00
_cell.angle_beta   90.00
_cell.angle_gamma   90.00
#
_symmetry.space_group_name_H-M   'P 1'
#
loop_
_entity.id
_entity.type
_entity.pdbx_description
1 polymer ?
#
loop_
_entity_poly.entity_id
_entity_poly.type
_entity_poly.pdbx_seq_one_letter_code
_entity_poly.pdbx_strand_id
1 'polypeptide(L)'
;PTASHPAFARASGVVLANGETALTAAAHAAERQGYDATIVAVDVEGDAGTAGREHAALAERCVDIGEPASPPAVLLSGGETTVRLSEASAEPGVGGPNAEFVVRAGLALDHDSVVVPDVDTDGIDGASDAAGGIVDAETLTDEAAREALARHDTASLLADADALIRTGPTGTNVNDLRAVVVDPGVVASGAISDDPIDAPDPDAR
;
A
#
# COMPACT_ATOMS: atom_id res chain seq x y z
N PRO A 1 -16.38 0.05 30.21
CA PRO A 1 -16.07 1.10 31.19
C PRO A 1 -15.94 2.43 30.48
N THR A 2 -16.44 3.51 31.10
CA THR A 2 -16.29 4.87 30.57
C THR A 2 -14.95 5.45 31.01
N ALA A 3 -14.46 6.50 30.33
CA ALA A 3 -13.20 7.18 30.68
C ALA A 3 -13.15 7.65 32.14
N SER A 4 -14.32 7.84 32.79
CA SER A 4 -14.44 8.23 34.20
C SER A 4 -14.37 7.06 35.20
N HIS A 5 -14.23 5.80 34.72
CA HIS A 5 -14.19 4.64 35.63
C HIS A 5 -12.95 4.70 36.54
N PRO A 6 -13.09 4.45 37.87
CA PRO A 6 -11.99 4.59 38.82
C PRO A 6 -10.73 3.77 38.52
N ALA A 7 -10.85 2.69 37.73
CA ALA A 7 -9.72 1.89 37.29
C ALA A 7 -8.71 2.69 36.44
N PHE A 8 -9.17 3.75 35.76
CA PHE A 8 -8.33 4.60 34.92
C PHE A 8 -7.68 5.78 35.67
N ALA A 9 -8.05 6.03 36.95
CA ALA A 9 -7.55 7.16 37.69
C ALA A 9 -6.02 7.20 37.89
N ARG A 10 -5.35 6.06 37.65
CA ARG A 10 -3.88 5.90 37.74
C ARG A 10 -3.29 5.33 36.45
N ALA A 11 -4.02 5.36 35.36
CA ALA A 11 -3.55 4.94 34.05
C ALA A 11 -3.19 6.19 33.23
N SER A 12 -2.08 6.12 32.52
CA SER A 12 -1.70 7.10 31.50
C SER A 12 -1.35 6.34 30.23
N GLY A 13 -1.71 6.90 29.07
CA GLY A 13 -1.36 6.39 27.76
C GLY A 13 -0.73 7.50 26.93
N VAL A 14 0.24 7.13 26.12
CA VAL A 14 0.87 8.04 25.14
C VAL A 14 0.79 7.35 23.78
N VAL A 15 0.27 8.04 22.78
CA VAL A 15 0.36 7.63 21.38
C VAL A 15 1.72 8.08 20.88
N LEU A 16 2.59 7.13 20.52
CA LEU A 16 3.95 7.40 20.03
C LEU A 16 3.96 7.65 18.52
N ALA A 17 3.12 6.92 17.78
CA ALA A 17 2.95 7.04 16.34
C ALA A 17 1.54 6.56 15.95
N ASN A 18 1.07 7.00 14.81
CA ASN A 18 -0.18 6.61 14.18
C ASN A 18 -0.01 6.63 12.64
N GLY A 19 -1.07 6.35 11.88
CA GLY A 19 -1.03 6.37 10.41
C GLY A 19 -0.56 7.71 9.84
N GLU A 20 -0.98 8.84 10.41
CA GLU A 20 -0.51 10.17 9.95
C GLU A 20 1.00 10.36 10.15
N THR A 21 1.57 9.76 11.22
CA THR A 21 3.02 9.77 11.45
C THR A 21 3.76 9.03 10.34
N ALA A 22 3.25 7.85 9.94
CA ALA A 22 3.82 7.07 8.85
C ALA A 22 3.70 7.80 7.50
N LEU A 23 2.52 8.34 7.20
CA LEU A 23 2.27 9.11 5.98
C LEU A 23 3.16 10.34 5.87
N THR A 24 3.33 11.08 6.96
CA THR A 24 4.23 12.25 7.01
C THR A 24 5.67 11.85 6.75
N ALA A 25 6.12 10.74 7.33
CA ALA A 25 7.47 10.24 7.10
C ALA A 25 7.69 9.79 5.64
N ALA A 26 6.68 9.11 5.06
CA ALA A 26 6.69 8.70 3.66
C ALA A 26 6.71 9.91 2.70
N ALA A 27 5.91 10.95 2.99
CA ALA A 27 5.91 12.19 2.21
C ALA A 27 7.30 12.84 2.22
N HIS A 28 7.90 13.00 3.38
CA HIS A 28 9.27 13.54 3.47
C HIS A 28 10.30 12.66 2.75
N ALA A 29 10.11 11.33 2.74
CA ALA A 29 11.00 10.43 1.99
C ALA A 29 10.87 10.67 0.48
N ALA A 30 9.65 10.77 -0.04
CA ALA A 30 9.37 11.06 -1.44
C ALA A 30 9.93 12.44 -1.87
N GLU A 31 9.72 13.49 -1.06
CA GLU A 31 10.25 14.82 -1.31
C GLU A 31 11.78 14.84 -1.41
N ARG A 32 12.47 14.08 -0.54
CA ARG A 32 13.94 13.95 -0.63
C ARG A 32 14.43 13.28 -1.92
N GLN A 33 13.58 12.49 -2.55
CA GLN A 33 13.85 11.87 -3.85
C GLN A 33 13.43 12.76 -5.04
N GLY A 34 12.85 13.92 -4.77
CA GLY A 34 12.47 14.90 -5.79
C GLY A 34 11.03 14.79 -6.29
N TYR A 35 10.19 14.00 -5.63
CA TYR A 35 8.76 13.88 -5.95
C TYR A 35 7.93 14.96 -5.27
N ASP A 36 6.85 15.39 -5.94
CA ASP A 36 5.75 16.12 -5.28
C ASP A 36 4.90 15.13 -4.47
N ALA A 37 4.96 15.21 -3.13
CA ALA A 37 4.30 14.25 -2.27
C ALA A 37 2.97 14.81 -1.72
N THR A 38 1.87 14.12 -2.02
CA THR A 38 0.53 14.52 -1.59
C THR A 38 -0.14 13.42 -0.79
N ILE A 39 -0.52 13.70 0.46
CA ILE A 39 -1.37 12.82 1.27
C ILE A 39 -2.81 13.02 0.81
N VAL A 40 -3.37 12.02 0.12
CA VAL A 40 -4.73 12.09 -0.45
C VAL A 40 -5.81 11.58 0.50
N ALA A 41 -5.44 10.71 1.45
CA ALA A 41 -6.36 10.21 2.49
C ALA A 41 -5.57 9.65 3.68
N VAL A 42 -6.13 9.75 4.89
CA VAL A 42 -5.50 9.24 6.12
C VAL A 42 -6.26 8.05 6.73
N ASP A 43 -7.46 7.77 6.24
CA ASP A 43 -8.40 6.82 6.85
C ASP A 43 -9.25 6.14 5.76
N VAL A 44 -8.57 5.39 4.86
CA VAL A 44 -9.24 4.63 3.80
C VAL A 44 -9.76 3.34 4.39
N GLU A 45 -11.08 3.18 4.41
CA GLU A 45 -11.75 1.99 4.92
C GLU A 45 -12.58 1.29 3.84
N GLY A 46 -13.02 0.07 4.12
CA GLY A 46 -13.94 -0.69 3.30
C GLY A 46 -13.29 -1.76 2.45
N ASP A 47 -13.78 -1.96 1.23
CA ASP A 47 -13.35 -3.04 0.34
C ASP A 47 -12.02 -2.72 -0.36
N ALA A 48 -11.02 -3.57 -0.17
CA ALA A 48 -9.67 -3.40 -0.73
C ALA A 48 -9.67 -3.27 -2.25
N GLY A 49 -10.48 -4.07 -2.93
CA GLY A 49 -10.58 -4.01 -4.39
C GLY A 49 -11.22 -2.74 -4.91
N THR A 50 -12.12 -2.12 -4.16
CA THR A 50 -12.69 -0.81 -4.49
C THR A 50 -11.64 0.28 -4.30
N ALA A 51 -10.95 0.27 -3.16
CA ALA A 51 -9.89 1.22 -2.86
C ALA A 51 -8.76 1.16 -3.92
N GLY A 52 -8.34 -0.04 -4.36
CA GLY A 52 -7.33 -0.20 -5.40
C GLY A 52 -7.72 0.46 -6.73
N ARG A 53 -8.97 0.25 -7.19
CA ARG A 53 -9.47 0.91 -8.41
C ARG A 53 -9.55 2.44 -8.28
N GLU A 54 -9.96 2.93 -7.11
CA GLU A 54 -10.03 4.38 -6.85
C GLU A 54 -8.65 5.03 -6.86
N HIS A 55 -7.64 4.35 -6.33
CA HIS A 55 -6.25 4.83 -6.35
C HIS A 55 -5.65 4.77 -7.76
N ALA A 56 -5.94 3.75 -8.56
CA ALA A 56 -5.59 3.72 -9.97
C ALA A 56 -6.22 4.91 -10.72
N ALA A 57 -7.50 5.19 -10.51
CA ALA A 57 -8.17 6.34 -11.13
C ALA A 57 -7.56 7.70 -10.69
N LEU A 58 -7.05 7.82 -9.46
CA LEU A 58 -6.30 9.00 -9.03
C LEU A 58 -4.95 9.10 -9.76
N ALA A 59 -4.25 7.97 -9.96
CA ALA A 59 -3.02 7.92 -10.74
C ALA A 59 -3.22 8.38 -12.18
N GLU A 60 -4.23 7.84 -12.85
CA GLU A 60 -4.59 8.21 -14.22
C GLU A 60 -4.86 9.72 -14.35
N ARG A 61 -5.62 10.30 -13.41
CA ARG A 61 -5.87 11.75 -13.38
C ARG A 61 -4.58 12.55 -13.13
N CYS A 62 -3.67 12.03 -12.30
CA CYS A 62 -2.37 12.67 -12.07
C CYS A 62 -1.55 12.72 -13.36
N VAL A 63 -1.54 11.63 -14.14
CA VAL A 63 -0.89 11.57 -15.46
C VAL A 63 -1.57 12.50 -16.47
N ASP A 64 -2.89 12.41 -16.61
CA ASP A 64 -3.64 13.07 -17.67
C ASP A 64 -3.72 14.58 -17.52
N ILE A 65 -3.98 15.06 -16.29
CA ILE A 65 -4.31 16.48 -16.04
C ILE A 65 -3.51 17.12 -14.89
N GLY A 66 -2.58 16.38 -14.26
CA GLY A 66 -1.76 16.90 -13.16
C GLY A 66 -2.54 17.10 -11.85
N GLU A 67 -3.62 16.34 -11.62
CA GLU A 67 -4.42 16.40 -10.38
C GLU A 67 -4.52 15.04 -9.68
N PRO A 68 -4.33 14.95 -8.37
CA PRO A 68 -4.16 16.03 -7.38
C PRO A 68 -2.74 16.60 -7.28
N ALA A 69 -1.76 16.05 -7.98
CA ALA A 69 -0.39 16.51 -8.04
C ALA A 69 0.15 16.42 -9.47
N SER A 70 1.17 17.22 -9.81
CA SER A 70 1.82 17.15 -11.13
C SER A 70 3.01 16.20 -11.10
N PRO A 71 3.12 15.23 -12.04
CA PRO A 71 4.27 14.31 -12.10
C PRO A 71 5.62 15.05 -12.27
N PRO A 72 6.73 14.55 -11.69
CA PRO A 72 6.81 13.32 -10.89
C PRO A 72 6.21 13.51 -9.49
N ALA A 73 5.31 12.62 -9.10
CA ALA A 73 4.53 12.75 -7.87
C ALA A 73 4.38 11.41 -7.12
N VAL A 74 4.15 11.50 -5.80
CA VAL A 74 3.74 10.36 -4.97
C VAL A 74 2.45 10.73 -4.23
N LEU A 75 1.40 9.96 -4.49
CA LEU A 75 0.12 10.08 -3.79
C LEU A 75 0.11 9.07 -2.66
N LEU A 76 -0.07 9.53 -1.43
CA LEU A 76 0.00 8.72 -0.22
C LEU A 76 -1.37 8.59 0.42
N SER A 77 -1.68 7.39 0.89
CA SER A 77 -2.86 7.16 1.73
C SER A 77 -2.60 6.10 2.81
N GLY A 78 -3.35 6.21 3.91
CA GLY A 78 -3.36 5.24 4.99
C GLY A 78 -4.78 4.77 5.27
N GLY A 79 -4.93 3.90 6.24
CA GLY A 79 -6.19 3.32 6.65
C GLY A 79 -6.12 1.81 6.76
N GLU A 80 -7.25 1.14 6.79
CA GLU A 80 -7.35 -0.32 6.90
C GLU A 80 -8.49 -0.81 6.02
N THR A 81 -8.16 -1.58 4.98
CA THR A 81 -9.16 -2.16 4.08
C THR A 81 -9.39 -3.64 4.40
N THR A 82 -10.46 -4.20 3.86
CA THR A 82 -10.85 -5.59 4.11
C THR A 82 -11.17 -6.31 2.81
N VAL A 83 -10.98 -7.63 2.81
CA VAL A 83 -11.43 -8.53 1.75
C VAL A 83 -12.70 -9.23 2.19
N ARG A 84 -13.72 -9.26 1.33
CA ARG A 84 -14.93 -10.02 1.57
C ARG A 84 -14.82 -11.39 0.94
N LEU A 85 -14.61 -12.40 1.78
CA LEU A 85 -14.67 -13.80 1.34
C LEU A 85 -16.12 -14.18 1.06
N SER A 86 -16.40 -14.75 -0.11
CA SER A 86 -17.71 -15.30 -0.41
C SER A 86 -17.89 -16.65 0.28
N GLU A 87 -19.11 -16.96 0.78
CA GLU A 87 -19.44 -18.29 1.35
C GLU A 87 -19.26 -19.44 0.33
N ALA A 88 -19.18 -19.13 -0.97
CA ALA A 88 -18.95 -20.08 -2.03
C ALA A 88 -17.46 -20.46 -2.19
N SER A 89 -16.53 -19.73 -1.57
CA SER A 89 -15.10 -20.06 -1.59
C SER A 89 -14.84 -21.12 -0.53
N ALA A 90 -14.93 -22.39 -0.91
CA ALA A 90 -14.77 -23.53 -0.01
C ALA A 90 -13.37 -23.59 0.65
N GLU A 91 -12.35 -23.07 -0.03
CA GLU A 91 -10.98 -22.88 0.47
C GLU A 91 -10.41 -21.61 -0.21
N PRO A 92 -10.37 -20.45 0.46
CA PRO A 92 -9.72 -19.28 -0.10
C PRO A 92 -8.21 -19.54 -0.25
N GLY A 93 -7.62 -18.97 -1.30
CA GLY A 93 -6.18 -18.98 -1.52
C GLY A 93 -5.44 -18.11 -0.50
N VAL A 94 -4.16 -17.90 -0.72
CA VAL A 94 -3.30 -17.08 0.12
C VAL A 94 -3.33 -15.63 -0.37
N GLY A 95 -3.63 -14.70 0.55
CA GLY A 95 -3.66 -13.27 0.26
C GLY A 95 -4.18 -12.48 1.45
N GLY A 96 -4.23 -11.18 1.27
CA GLY A 96 -4.73 -10.23 2.22
C GLY A 96 -5.24 -8.96 1.53
N PRO A 97 -5.69 -7.94 2.30
CA PRO A 97 -6.21 -6.71 1.76
C PRO A 97 -5.21 -5.93 0.89
N ASN A 98 -3.95 -5.87 1.29
CA ASN A 98 -2.92 -5.12 0.56
C ASN A 98 -2.57 -5.81 -0.77
N ALA A 99 -2.46 -7.15 -0.78
CA ALA A 99 -2.29 -7.92 -2.01
C ALA A 99 -3.50 -7.78 -2.95
N GLU A 100 -4.75 -7.81 -2.43
CA GLU A 100 -5.93 -7.59 -3.27
C GLU A 100 -5.99 -6.16 -3.81
N PHE A 101 -5.65 -5.16 -2.99
CA PHE A 101 -5.60 -3.77 -3.40
C PHE A 101 -4.69 -3.56 -4.61
N VAL A 102 -3.40 -4.01 -4.55
CA VAL A 102 -2.45 -3.80 -5.65
C VAL A 102 -2.85 -4.57 -6.90
N VAL A 103 -3.35 -5.81 -6.80
CA VAL A 103 -3.84 -6.56 -7.95
C VAL A 103 -5.02 -5.86 -8.63
N ARG A 104 -5.94 -5.27 -7.86
CA ARG A 104 -7.06 -4.49 -8.41
C ARG A 104 -6.61 -3.17 -9.02
N ALA A 105 -5.60 -2.51 -8.41
CA ALA A 105 -5.01 -1.32 -8.98
C ALA A 105 -4.33 -1.63 -10.31
N GLY A 106 -3.46 -2.65 -10.38
CA GLY A 106 -2.77 -3.04 -11.60
C GLY A 106 -3.70 -3.35 -12.77
N LEU A 107 -4.84 -4.04 -12.50
CA LEU A 107 -5.88 -4.28 -13.51
C LEU A 107 -6.58 -3.02 -14.04
N ALA A 108 -6.45 -1.91 -13.33
CA ALA A 108 -7.13 -0.65 -13.67
C ALA A 108 -6.16 0.44 -14.16
N LEU A 109 -4.87 0.15 -14.21
CA LEU A 109 -3.86 1.06 -14.75
C LEU A 109 -3.77 0.94 -16.26
N ASP A 110 -3.76 2.08 -16.93
CA ASP A 110 -3.55 2.19 -18.39
C ASP A 110 -2.19 2.83 -18.74
N HIS A 111 -1.47 3.41 -17.75
CA HIS A 111 -0.20 4.12 -17.94
C HIS A 111 1.00 3.38 -17.33
N ASP A 112 2.05 3.20 -18.13
CA ASP A 112 3.31 2.53 -17.71
C ASP A 112 4.15 3.38 -16.74
N SER A 113 3.80 4.66 -16.58
CA SER A 113 4.47 5.61 -15.69
C SER A 113 3.96 5.55 -14.23
N VAL A 114 3.14 4.55 -13.90
CA VAL A 114 2.51 4.41 -12.58
C VAL A 114 2.95 3.12 -11.91
N VAL A 115 3.38 3.23 -10.65
CA VAL A 115 3.69 2.09 -9.78
C VAL A 115 2.91 2.21 -8.48
N VAL A 116 2.29 1.12 -8.04
CA VAL A 116 1.40 1.09 -6.86
C VAL A 116 1.88 0.07 -5.85
N PRO A 117 2.67 0.45 -4.84
CA PRO A 117 2.89 -0.35 -3.64
C PRO A 117 1.78 -0.13 -2.58
N ASP A 118 1.45 -1.21 -1.87
CA ASP A 118 0.62 -1.18 -0.66
C ASP A 118 1.15 -2.20 0.36
N VAL A 119 1.29 -1.80 1.61
CA VAL A 119 1.81 -2.65 2.69
C VAL A 119 1.07 -2.43 4.00
N ASP A 120 0.86 -3.52 4.76
CA ASP A 120 0.59 -3.41 6.19
C ASP A 120 1.90 -3.08 6.93
N THR A 121 1.83 -2.08 7.80
CA THR A 121 3.01 -1.60 8.53
C THR A 121 3.52 -2.57 9.60
N ASP A 122 2.75 -3.59 9.95
CA ASP A 122 3.21 -4.66 10.85
C ASP A 122 4.05 -5.74 10.13
N GLY A 123 4.02 -5.74 8.79
CA GLY A 123 4.82 -6.63 7.95
C GLY A 123 4.12 -7.90 7.53
N ILE A 124 2.81 -8.04 7.79
CA ILE A 124 2.03 -9.25 7.50
C ILE A 124 0.68 -8.89 6.90
N ASP A 125 0.47 -9.20 5.62
CA ASP A 125 -0.81 -9.00 4.92
C ASP A 125 -1.67 -10.28 4.96
N GLY A 126 -2.71 -10.27 5.78
CA GLY A 126 -3.68 -11.35 5.90
C GLY A 126 -3.07 -12.70 6.26
N ALA A 127 -3.18 -13.69 5.39
CA ALA A 127 -2.64 -15.05 5.59
C ALA A 127 -1.28 -15.26 4.92
N SER A 128 -0.67 -14.22 4.35
CA SER A 128 0.62 -14.31 3.65
C SER A 128 1.81 -14.12 4.59
N ASP A 129 3.02 -14.34 4.08
CA ASP A 129 4.29 -14.03 4.75
C ASP A 129 4.89 -12.69 4.27
N ALA A 130 4.11 -11.91 3.53
CA ALA A 130 4.49 -10.62 2.98
C ALA A 130 3.75 -9.47 3.66
N ALA A 131 4.33 -8.28 3.64
CA ALA A 131 3.66 -7.06 4.09
C ALA A 131 2.60 -6.57 3.10
N GLY A 132 2.72 -6.96 1.83
CA GLY A 132 1.86 -6.54 0.74
C GLY A 132 2.51 -6.76 -0.61
N GLY A 133 2.27 -5.86 -1.57
CA GLY A 133 2.79 -6.02 -2.92
C GLY A 133 3.07 -4.69 -3.62
N ILE A 134 3.63 -4.79 -4.83
CA ILE A 134 3.92 -3.67 -5.71
C ILE A 134 3.63 -4.08 -7.16
N VAL A 135 2.91 -3.25 -7.89
CA VAL A 135 2.55 -3.50 -9.29
C VAL A 135 2.64 -2.23 -10.13
N ASP A 136 2.80 -2.43 -11.43
CA ASP A 136 2.55 -1.47 -12.50
C ASP A 136 1.55 -2.07 -13.51
N ALA A 137 1.31 -1.40 -14.63
CA ALA A 137 0.40 -1.85 -15.68
C ALA A 137 0.85 -3.15 -16.39
N GLU A 138 2.14 -3.51 -16.32
CA GLU A 138 2.73 -4.66 -17.02
C GLU A 138 3.03 -5.85 -16.10
N THR A 139 3.00 -5.65 -14.77
CA THR A 139 3.39 -6.67 -13.77
C THR A 139 2.54 -7.93 -13.87
N LEU A 140 1.25 -7.79 -14.16
CA LEU A 140 0.29 -8.90 -14.15
C LEU A 140 -0.46 -9.00 -15.48
N THR A 141 -0.76 -10.22 -15.91
CA THR A 141 -1.74 -10.39 -16.99
C THR A 141 -3.16 -10.30 -16.43
N ASP A 142 -4.06 -9.73 -17.20
CA ASP A 142 -5.49 -9.59 -16.88
C ASP A 142 -6.16 -10.92 -16.51
N GLU A 143 -5.82 -12.00 -17.23
CA GLU A 143 -6.39 -13.33 -17.00
C GLU A 143 -5.96 -13.88 -15.64
N ALA A 144 -4.65 -13.89 -15.35
CA ALA A 144 -4.10 -14.38 -14.09
C ALA A 144 -4.60 -13.57 -12.89
N ALA A 145 -4.67 -12.25 -13.03
CA ALA A 145 -5.17 -11.36 -11.98
C ALA A 145 -6.65 -11.62 -11.66
N ARG A 146 -7.52 -11.77 -12.68
CA ARG A 146 -8.94 -12.09 -12.47
C ARG A 146 -9.14 -13.47 -11.85
N GLU A 147 -8.33 -14.45 -12.24
CA GLU A 147 -8.39 -15.79 -11.67
C GLU A 147 -7.96 -15.82 -10.20
N ALA A 148 -6.86 -15.16 -9.86
CA ALA A 148 -6.38 -15.05 -8.48
C ALA A 148 -7.39 -14.32 -7.58
N LEU A 149 -7.95 -13.21 -8.06
CA LEU A 149 -9.00 -12.47 -7.34
C LEU A 149 -10.25 -13.31 -7.07
N ALA A 150 -10.67 -14.15 -8.05
CA ALA A 150 -11.83 -15.02 -7.87
C ALA A 150 -11.62 -16.10 -6.81
N ARG A 151 -10.36 -16.46 -6.52
CA ARG A 151 -9.97 -17.45 -5.52
C ARG A 151 -9.41 -16.83 -4.24
N HIS A 152 -9.30 -15.50 -4.17
CA HIS A 152 -8.59 -14.79 -3.09
C HIS A 152 -7.14 -15.30 -2.91
N ASP A 153 -6.43 -15.54 -4.02
CA ASP A 153 -5.08 -16.11 -4.09
C ASP A 153 -4.07 -15.08 -4.64
N THR A 154 -4.22 -13.87 -4.18
CA THR A 154 -3.49 -12.71 -4.70
C THR A 154 -2.02 -12.71 -4.29
N ALA A 155 -1.68 -13.22 -3.10
CA ALA A 155 -0.29 -13.31 -2.69
C ALA A 155 0.50 -14.36 -3.50
N SER A 156 -0.12 -15.49 -3.87
CA SER A 156 0.51 -16.47 -4.77
C SER A 156 0.80 -15.87 -6.14
N LEU A 157 -0.15 -15.13 -6.71
CA LEU A 157 0.03 -14.44 -7.99
C LEU A 157 1.19 -13.43 -7.93
N LEU A 158 1.23 -12.61 -6.89
CA LEU A 158 2.31 -11.63 -6.70
C LEU A 158 3.66 -12.27 -6.45
N ALA A 159 3.69 -13.44 -5.77
CA ALA A 159 4.92 -14.22 -5.61
C ALA A 159 5.46 -14.73 -6.95
N ASP A 160 4.59 -15.25 -7.80
CA ASP A 160 4.97 -15.74 -9.14
C ASP A 160 5.48 -14.61 -10.06
N ALA A 161 5.02 -13.37 -9.82
CA ALA A 161 5.44 -12.17 -10.53
C ALA A 161 6.66 -11.45 -9.89
N ASP A 162 7.22 -11.97 -8.80
CA ASP A 162 8.26 -11.30 -7.98
C ASP A 162 7.83 -9.90 -7.50
N ALA A 163 6.55 -9.75 -7.20
CA ALA A 163 5.89 -8.48 -6.86
C ALA A 163 5.46 -8.38 -5.39
N LEU A 164 5.90 -9.30 -4.51
CA LEU A 164 5.64 -9.23 -3.08
C LEU A 164 6.66 -8.35 -2.37
N ILE A 165 6.16 -7.54 -1.43
CA ILE A 165 7.01 -6.80 -0.49
C ILE A 165 7.11 -7.59 0.81
N ARG A 166 8.33 -8.02 1.17
CA ARG A 166 8.59 -8.78 2.39
C ARG A 166 9.52 -7.99 3.32
N THR A 167 9.00 -7.63 4.48
CA THR A 167 9.77 -6.94 5.52
C THR A 167 10.04 -7.85 6.73
N GLY A 168 9.28 -8.93 6.86
CA GLY A 168 9.10 -9.65 8.11
C GLY A 168 8.37 -8.78 9.16
N PRO A 169 8.08 -9.32 10.35
CA PRO A 169 7.41 -8.58 11.42
C PRO A 169 8.20 -7.33 11.83
N THR A 170 7.57 -6.16 11.77
CA THR A 170 8.21 -4.87 12.05
C THR A 170 8.19 -4.50 13.54
N GLY A 171 7.32 -5.15 14.32
CA GLY A 171 7.12 -4.83 15.74
C GLY A 171 6.28 -3.57 15.99
N THR A 172 5.68 -3.01 14.95
CA THR A 172 4.73 -1.88 15.02
C THR A 172 3.49 -2.20 14.20
N ASN A 173 2.42 -1.46 14.39
CA ASN A 173 1.25 -1.45 13.51
C ASN A 173 0.59 -0.07 13.59
N VAL A 174 0.53 0.61 12.48
CA VAL A 174 -0.17 1.89 12.28
C VAL A 174 -1.07 1.82 11.03
N ASN A 175 -1.60 0.64 10.76
CA ASN A 175 -2.43 0.25 9.62
C ASN A 175 -1.65 0.24 8.29
N ASP A 176 -2.35 0.34 7.16
CA ASP A 176 -1.76 0.26 5.83
C ASP A 176 -1.06 1.56 5.44
N LEU A 177 0.02 1.42 4.67
CA LEU A 177 0.70 2.51 3.98
C LEU A 177 0.67 2.23 2.47
N ARG A 178 -0.05 3.08 1.76
CA ARG A 178 -0.22 3.03 0.31
C ARG A 178 0.51 4.19 -0.34
N ALA A 179 1.20 3.91 -1.42
CA ALA A 179 1.75 4.93 -2.28
C ALA A 179 1.35 4.67 -3.74
N VAL A 180 1.07 5.72 -4.47
CA VAL A 180 0.95 5.69 -5.92
C VAL A 180 2.04 6.59 -6.46
N VAL A 181 3.04 6.00 -7.08
CA VAL A 181 4.16 6.72 -7.69
C VAL A 181 3.82 6.98 -9.14
N VAL A 182 3.85 8.24 -9.54
CA VAL A 182 3.61 8.68 -10.93
C VAL A 182 4.86 9.37 -11.43
N ASP A 183 5.62 8.67 -12.26
CA ASP A 183 6.89 9.20 -12.79
C ASP A 183 7.08 8.86 -14.27
N PRO A 184 6.93 9.85 -15.17
CA PRO A 184 7.14 9.66 -16.61
C PRO A 184 8.57 9.24 -16.99
N GLY A 185 9.52 9.34 -16.06
CA GLY A 185 10.91 8.92 -16.24
C GLY A 185 11.18 7.46 -15.84
N VAL A 186 10.27 6.84 -15.09
CA VAL A 186 10.34 5.42 -14.76
C VAL A 186 9.74 4.63 -15.91
N VAL A 187 10.59 4.17 -16.79
CA VAL A 187 10.23 3.06 -17.69
C VAL A 187 10.34 1.81 -16.82
N ALA A 188 9.28 1.00 -16.77
CA ALA A 188 9.24 -0.24 -16.02
C ALA A 188 10.47 -1.12 -16.31
N SER A 189 11.52 -0.94 -15.55
CA SER A 189 12.69 -1.81 -15.54
C SER A 189 12.64 -2.52 -14.19
N GLY A 190 12.29 -3.80 -14.22
CA GLY A 190 12.11 -4.67 -13.06
C GLY A 190 13.36 -4.87 -12.19
N ALA A 191 13.93 -3.79 -11.72
CA ALA A 191 15.05 -3.79 -10.79
C ALA A 191 14.75 -2.76 -9.69
N ILE A 192 14.09 -3.20 -8.65
CA ILE A 192 14.24 -2.54 -7.35
C ILE A 192 15.74 -2.72 -6.99
N SER A 193 16.48 -1.63 -6.88
CA SER A 193 17.85 -1.65 -6.43
C SER A 193 17.88 -2.20 -5.00
N ASP A 194 18.66 -3.25 -4.77
CA ASP A 194 18.94 -3.82 -3.45
C ASP A 194 19.83 -2.89 -2.57
N ASP A 195 20.07 -1.67 -2.99
CA ASP A 195 20.81 -0.72 -2.16
C ASP A 195 20.00 -0.39 -0.91
N PRO A 196 20.51 -0.69 0.30
CA PRO A 196 19.81 -0.37 1.52
C PRO A 196 19.59 1.15 1.58
N ILE A 197 18.32 1.56 1.70
CA ILE A 197 17.98 2.94 2.02
C ILE A 197 18.74 3.27 3.31
N ASP A 198 19.65 4.25 3.25
CA ASP A 198 20.38 4.70 4.44
C ASP A 198 19.38 5.01 5.56
N ALA A 199 19.44 4.20 6.62
CA ALA A 199 18.63 4.46 7.80
C ALA A 199 18.91 5.90 8.28
N PRO A 200 17.89 6.67 8.66
CA PRO A 200 18.10 8.02 9.13
C PRO A 200 19.10 7.99 10.31
N ASP A 201 20.11 8.84 10.23
CA ASP A 201 21.10 9.03 11.29
C ASP A 201 20.38 9.30 12.62
N PRO A 202 20.47 8.39 13.62
CA PRO A 202 19.78 8.58 14.90
C PRO A 202 20.29 9.79 15.69
N ASP A 203 21.41 10.39 15.28
CA ASP A 203 22.02 11.56 15.93
C ASP A 203 21.77 12.88 15.19
N ALA A 204 21.04 12.89 14.07
CA ALA A 204 20.62 14.11 13.38
C ALA A 204 19.57 14.84 14.23
N ARG A 205 19.99 15.82 15.03
CA ARG A 205 19.16 16.74 15.82
C ARG A 205 18.92 18.04 15.08
#